data_7fd33097531933f133ed28f4252b170f
#
_entry.id   7fd33097531933f133ed28f4252b170f
#
_cell.length_a   1.000
_cell.length_b   1.000
_cell.length_c   1.000
_cell.angle_alpha   90.00
_cell.angle_beta   90.00
_cell.angle_gamma   90.00
#
_symmetry.space_group_name_H-M   'P 1'
#
loop_
_entity.id
_entity.type
_entity.pdbx_description
1 polymer ?
#
loop_
_entity_poly.entity_id
_entity_poly.type
_entity_poly.pdbx_seq_one_letter_code
_entity_poly.pdbx_strand_id
1 'polypeptide(L)'
;MCVDPDWGLGLAVVVALYIYRNNRKLQAALTASQEAREALRLSEERHRFLADNVSDVIWTMDLHGRNTYVSPSVERMRGYTVAEAMQQTIDEALTPASAKIAQAGVARDISERKRTELDLQIAAIAFQSQDGVIVTDAHKAILRVNPAFSQISGYAPREVISKIPRMLRSDWHTPDFYDALWTSIETTGMWHGELWSRRKNGEVYPEQITITAVKDGNGQVTHYVAVLRDITERKRLEQEVNHLAFFDSLTQLPNRRLFNDRLGQAVKRAQRTSSSLALMFVDLDKFKPINDTYGHEAGDFMLQTVAKRLSGCLRSSDTAARVGGDEFLVLLPDIPSGADALAVAEKIRSALAEPCTSPDGIELCISASIGIAIYPEHAGSEHELLRLGDRAMYEAKSAGGNRVKLFSPEDGAGHSAA
;
A
#
# COMPACT_ATOMS: atom_id res chain seq x y z
N MET A 1 15.43 20.92 -35.45
CA MET A 1 15.14 19.96 -34.35
C MET A 1 15.44 20.70 -33.07
N CYS A 2 14.41 21.32 -32.47
CA CYS A 2 14.52 21.95 -31.15
C CYS A 2 14.24 20.85 -30.12
N VAL A 3 15.24 20.56 -29.32
CA VAL A 3 15.11 19.66 -28.16
C VAL A 3 14.50 20.49 -27.05
N ASP A 4 13.35 20.08 -26.55
CA ASP A 4 12.59 20.73 -25.49
C ASP A 4 13.40 20.72 -24.17
N PRO A 5 13.68 21.85 -23.52
CA PRO A 5 14.53 21.91 -22.31
C PRO A 5 13.91 21.31 -21.06
N ASP A 6 12.60 21.05 -21.03
CA ASP A 6 11.88 20.62 -19.82
C ASP A 6 12.09 19.13 -19.47
N TRP A 7 12.50 18.28 -20.42
CA TRP A 7 12.80 16.87 -20.13
C TRP A 7 14.07 16.66 -19.30
N GLY A 8 15.02 17.58 -19.42
CA GLY A 8 16.27 17.53 -18.65
C GLY A 8 16.08 17.81 -17.17
N LEU A 9 15.20 18.74 -16.82
CA LEU A 9 14.90 19.11 -15.43
C LEU A 9 14.15 17.99 -14.69
N GLY A 10 13.18 17.36 -15.32
CA GLY A 10 12.42 16.26 -14.75
C GLY A 10 13.28 15.04 -14.43
N LEU A 11 14.18 14.67 -15.34
CA LEU A 11 15.11 13.55 -15.16
C LEU A 11 16.13 13.85 -14.04
N ALA A 12 16.65 15.08 -13.99
CA ALA A 12 17.60 15.51 -12.95
C ALA A 12 16.96 15.47 -11.53
N VAL A 13 15.71 15.85 -11.39
CA VAL A 13 14.98 15.78 -10.11
C VAL A 13 14.74 14.33 -9.68
N VAL A 14 14.35 13.45 -10.60
CA VAL A 14 14.15 12.02 -10.30
C VAL A 14 15.47 11.35 -9.89
N VAL A 15 16.57 11.65 -10.60
CA VAL A 15 17.90 11.13 -10.26
C VAL A 15 18.37 11.67 -8.92
N ALA A 16 18.17 12.96 -8.62
CA ALA A 16 18.53 13.57 -7.35
C ALA A 16 17.74 12.95 -6.18
N LEU A 17 16.44 12.73 -6.34
CA LEU A 17 15.59 12.05 -5.35
C LEU A 17 16.00 10.59 -5.13
N TYR A 18 16.37 9.89 -6.19
CA TYR A 18 16.86 8.51 -6.10
C TYR A 18 18.20 8.44 -5.35
N ILE A 19 19.15 9.32 -5.67
CA ILE A 19 20.44 9.43 -4.98
C ILE A 19 20.25 9.81 -3.51
N TYR A 20 19.39 10.80 -3.22
CA TYR A 20 19.07 11.22 -1.86
C TYR A 20 18.47 10.08 -1.02
N ARG A 21 17.54 9.34 -1.59
CA ARG A 21 16.90 8.18 -0.93
C ARG A 21 17.88 7.04 -0.68
N ASN A 22 18.77 6.76 -1.64
CA ASN A 22 19.81 5.74 -1.46
C ASN A 22 20.88 6.16 -0.44
N ASN A 23 21.33 7.41 -0.45
CA ASN A 23 22.26 7.92 0.54
C ASN A 23 21.68 7.86 1.97
N ARG A 24 20.40 8.17 2.13
CA ARG A 24 19.70 8.06 3.42
C ARG A 24 19.61 6.62 3.92
N LYS A 25 19.35 5.65 3.02
CA LYS A 25 19.37 4.22 3.35
C LYS A 25 20.78 3.73 3.73
N LEU A 26 21.80 4.19 3.00
CA LEU A 26 23.19 3.84 3.27
C LEU A 26 23.65 4.41 4.61
N GLN A 27 23.29 5.65 4.91
CA GLN A 27 23.59 6.27 6.22
C GLN A 27 22.91 5.53 7.37
N ALA A 28 21.63 5.18 7.22
CA ALA A 28 20.91 4.40 8.23
C ALA A 28 21.54 3.01 8.46
N ALA A 29 21.98 2.33 7.41
CA ALA A 29 22.68 1.05 7.51
C ALA A 29 24.07 1.18 8.17
N LEU A 30 24.81 2.26 7.89
CA LEU A 30 26.07 2.58 8.52
C LEU A 30 25.90 2.84 10.02
N THR A 31 24.91 3.65 10.41
CA THR A 31 24.59 3.94 11.80
C THR A 31 24.20 2.67 12.57
N ALA A 32 23.30 1.86 12.00
CA ALA A 32 22.93 0.58 12.60
C ALA A 32 24.11 -0.39 12.77
N SER A 33 25.04 -0.43 11.80
CA SER A 33 26.27 -1.22 11.88
C SER A 33 27.22 -0.71 12.95
N GLN A 34 27.32 0.60 13.13
CA GLN A 34 28.15 1.21 14.19
C GLN A 34 27.56 0.95 15.57
N GLU A 35 26.24 1.09 15.73
CA GLU A 35 25.54 0.78 16.99
C GLU A 35 25.68 -0.69 17.37
N ALA A 36 25.56 -1.60 16.40
CA ALA A 36 25.75 -3.03 16.63
C ALA A 36 27.19 -3.37 17.06
N ARG A 37 28.20 -2.73 16.44
CA ARG A 37 29.63 -2.90 16.86
C ARG A 37 29.87 -2.35 18.23
N GLU A 38 29.31 -1.19 18.58
CA GLU A 38 29.45 -0.59 19.91
C GLU A 38 28.78 -1.47 20.99
N ALA A 39 27.55 -1.97 20.70
CA ALA A 39 26.86 -2.90 21.60
C ALA A 39 27.66 -4.21 21.81
N LEU A 40 28.27 -4.75 20.76
CA LEU A 40 29.13 -5.93 20.86
C LEU A 40 30.36 -5.65 21.72
N ARG A 41 31.03 -4.51 21.50
CA ARG A 41 32.21 -4.09 22.30
C ARG A 41 31.86 -3.95 23.79
N LEU A 42 30.75 -3.27 24.09
CA LEU A 42 30.25 -3.10 25.46
C LEU A 42 29.89 -4.45 26.11
N SER A 43 29.33 -5.38 25.33
CA SER A 43 29.05 -6.74 25.80
C SER A 43 30.33 -7.52 26.10
N GLU A 44 31.31 -7.45 25.19
CA GLU A 44 32.61 -8.10 25.41
C GLU A 44 33.35 -7.54 26.63
N GLU A 45 33.36 -6.22 26.81
CA GLU A 45 33.94 -5.57 28.00
C GLU A 45 33.24 -5.99 29.29
N ARG A 46 31.90 -6.07 29.27
CA ARG A 46 31.12 -6.55 30.43
C ARG A 46 31.43 -8.01 30.76
N HIS A 47 31.52 -8.87 29.76
CA HIS A 47 31.85 -10.27 29.96
C HIS A 47 33.27 -10.43 30.51
N ARG A 48 34.22 -9.67 29.99
CA ARG A 48 35.62 -9.67 30.49
C ARG A 48 35.67 -9.18 31.93
N PHE A 49 34.99 -8.06 32.25
CA PHE A 49 34.91 -7.54 33.60
C PHE A 49 34.34 -8.55 34.62
N LEU A 50 33.27 -9.27 34.21
CA LEU A 50 32.68 -10.32 35.04
C LEU A 50 33.67 -11.49 35.25
N ALA A 51 34.32 -11.94 34.18
CA ALA A 51 35.28 -13.04 34.24
C ALA A 51 36.53 -12.68 35.10
N ASP A 52 36.98 -11.43 35.04
CA ASP A 52 38.14 -10.96 35.80
C ASP A 52 37.84 -10.81 37.30
N ASN A 53 36.61 -10.63 37.72
CA ASN A 53 36.20 -10.41 39.10
C ASN A 53 35.58 -11.65 39.80
N VAL A 54 35.48 -12.79 39.10
CA VAL A 54 35.01 -14.05 39.71
C VAL A 54 36.10 -14.69 40.52
N SER A 55 35.73 -15.31 41.66
CA SER A 55 36.69 -16.01 42.54
C SER A 55 37.27 -17.27 41.91
N ASP A 56 36.53 -17.89 40.98
CA ASP A 56 36.93 -19.10 40.27
C ASP A 56 37.82 -18.78 39.07
N VAL A 57 38.68 -19.71 38.67
CA VAL A 57 39.48 -19.56 37.46
C VAL A 57 38.63 -19.92 36.26
N ILE A 58 38.38 -18.92 35.39
CA ILE A 58 37.72 -19.10 34.13
C ILE A 58 38.75 -19.17 33.01
N TRP A 59 38.69 -20.18 32.18
CA TRP A 59 39.49 -20.32 30.96
C TRP A 59 38.66 -20.73 29.76
N THR A 60 39.07 -20.27 28.58
CA THR A 60 38.51 -20.71 27.30
C THR A 60 39.62 -21.31 26.45
N MET A 61 39.29 -22.26 25.60
CA MET A 61 40.22 -22.97 24.72
C MET A 61 39.69 -23.02 23.29
N ASP A 62 40.65 -23.18 22.37
CA ASP A 62 40.31 -23.52 20.98
C ASP A 62 39.99 -25.03 20.84
N LEU A 63 39.58 -25.44 19.65
CA LEU A 63 39.29 -26.85 19.37
C LEU A 63 40.51 -27.76 19.38
N HIS A 64 41.72 -27.19 19.50
CA HIS A 64 42.99 -27.91 19.62
C HIS A 64 43.50 -27.99 21.07
N GLY A 65 42.68 -27.51 22.03
CA GLY A 65 43.00 -27.58 23.45
C GLY A 65 44.00 -26.51 23.92
N ARG A 66 44.20 -25.44 23.16
CA ARG A 66 45.07 -24.31 23.54
C ARG A 66 44.22 -23.24 24.21
N ASN A 67 44.71 -22.72 25.31
CA ASN A 67 44.04 -21.66 26.04
C ASN A 67 43.92 -20.39 25.16
N THR A 68 42.71 -19.86 25.04
CA THR A 68 42.44 -18.60 24.34
C THR A 68 42.19 -17.44 25.31
N TYR A 69 41.82 -17.75 26.54
CA TYR A 69 41.68 -16.80 27.64
C TYR A 69 41.81 -17.53 28.98
N VAL A 70 42.44 -16.86 29.97
CA VAL A 70 42.49 -17.30 31.37
C VAL A 70 42.23 -16.08 32.25
N SER A 71 41.30 -16.18 33.23
CA SER A 71 41.00 -15.07 34.14
C SER A 71 42.14 -14.78 35.13
N PRO A 72 42.35 -13.52 35.60
CA PRO A 72 43.39 -13.14 36.54
C PRO A 72 43.32 -13.86 37.89
N SER A 73 42.16 -14.45 38.22
CA SER A 73 42.02 -15.29 39.44
C SER A 73 42.94 -16.49 39.46
N VAL A 74 43.54 -16.91 38.34
CA VAL A 74 44.53 -17.98 38.27
C VAL A 74 45.76 -17.68 39.12
N GLU A 75 46.19 -16.42 39.18
CA GLU A 75 47.35 -16.00 40.00
C GLU A 75 47.06 -16.21 41.48
N ARG A 76 45.90 -15.86 41.97
CA ARG A 76 45.48 -16.02 43.36
C ARG A 76 45.26 -17.48 43.77
N MET A 77 44.75 -18.28 42.85
CA MET A 77 44.27 -19.63 43.13
C MET A 77 45.34 -20.71 42.89
N ARG A 78 46.20 -20.51 41.88
CA ARG A 78 47.15 -21.48 41.40
C ARG A 78 48.58 -20.99 41.42
N GLY A 79 48.85 -19.70 41.67
CA GLY A 79 50.18 -19.12 41.74
C GLY A 79 50.89 -18.93 40.40
N TYR A 80 50.20 -19.16 39.26
CA TYR A 80 50.76 -18.91 37.93
C TYR A 80 50.31 -17.56 37.47
N THR A 81 51.16 -16.82 36.76
CA THR A 81 50.73 -15.62 36.04
C THR A 81 49.78 -15.99 34.88
N VAL A 82 48.95 -15.07 34.46
CA VAL A 82 48.06 -15.27 33.30
C VAL A 82 48.84 -15.71 32.05
N ALA A 83 50.04 -15.14 31.85
CA ALA A 83 50.89 -15.46 30.71
C ALA A 83 51.44 -16.91 30.77
N GLU A 84 51.81 -17.40 31.94
CA GLU A 84 52.24 -18.78 32.16
C GLU A 84 51.06 -19.75 31.98
N ALA A 85 49.91 -19.42 32.55
CA ALA A 85 48.71 -20.25 32.45
C ALA A 85 48.17 -20.32 30.99
N MET A 86 48.35 -19.28 30.18
CA MET A 86 48.02 -19.28 28.75
C MET A 86 48.87 -20.25 27.92
N GLN A 87 50.09 -20.59 28.40
CA GLN A 87 50.99 -21.52 27.70
C GLN A 87 50.79 -22.98 28.13
N GLN A 88 50.08 -23.22 29.25
CA GLN A 88 49.82 -24.59 29.74
C GLN A 88 48.82 -25.33 28.86
N THR A 89 49.05 -26.61 28.65
CA THR A 89 48.08 -27.53 28.06
C THR A 89 47.09 -28.05 29.11
N ILE A 90 45.98 -28.63 28.70
CA ILE A 90 45.00 -29.26 29.60
C ILE A 90 45.66 -30.31 30.50
N ASP A 91 46.56 -31.11 29.91
CA ASP A 91 47.23 -32.20 30.60
C ASP A 91 48.24 -31.70 31.68
N GLU A 92 48.81 -30.53 31.51
CA GLU A 92 49.66 -29.86 32.49
C GLU A 92 48.88 -29.13 33.59
N ALA A 93 47.69 -28.65 33.25
CA ALA A 93 46.84 -27.88 34.15
C ALA A 93 45.92 -28.74 35.03
N LEU A 94 45.59 -29.95 34.63
CA LEU A 94 44.64 -30.85 35.30
C LEU A 94 45.29 -32.22 35.62
N THR A 95 44.75 -32.92 36.62
CA THR A 95 45.10 -34.34 36.81
C THR A 95 44.61 -35.18 35.61
N PRO A 96 45.28 -36.31 35.30
CA PRO A 96 44.89 -37.13 34.13
C PRO A 96 43.43 -37.57 34.13
N ALA A 97 42.83 -37.80 35.31
CA ALA A 97 41.40 -38.12 35.43
C ALA A 97 40.50 -36.93 35.13
N SER A 98 40.85 -35.74 35.60
CA SER A 98 40.12 -34.49 35.37
C SER A 98 40.30 -33.99 33.95
N ALA A 99 41.46 -34.18 33.33
CA ALA A 99 41.69 -33.84 31.92
C ALA A 99 40.80 -34.67 30.96
N LYS A 100 40.65 -35.97 31.21
CA LYS A 100 39.72 -36.82 30.44
C LYS A 100 38.26 -36.38 30.55
N ILE A 101 37.82 -36.00 31.76
CA ILE A 101 36.44 -35.52 31.99
C ILE A 101 36.24 -34.14 31.30
N ALA A 102 37.22 -33.24 31.38
CA ALA A 102 37.17 -31.95 30.75
C ALA A 102 37.12 -32.05 29.21
N GLN A 103 37.95 -32.91 28.62
CA GLN A 103 37.94 -33.17 27.17
C GLN A 103 36.63 -33.82 26.67
N ALA A 104 36.01 -34.70 27.49
CA ALA A 104 34.80 -35.43 27.09
C ALA A 104 33.49 -34.67 27.37
N GLY A 105 33.44 -33.82 28.41
CA GLY A 105 32.19 -33.26 28.94
C GLY A 105 31.90 -31.83 28.52
N VAL A 106 32.92 -30.97 28.49
CA VAL A 106 32.71 -29.51 28.39
C VAL A 106 32.35 -29.07 26.96
N ALA A 107 32.91 -29.71 25.94
CA ALA A 107 32.65 -29.34 24.56
C ALA A 107 31.22 -29.72 24.06
N ARG A 108 30.61 -30.74 24.64
CA ARG A 108 29.30 -31.25 24.18
C ARG A 108 28.13 -30.55 24.86
N ASP A 109 28.21 -30.33 26.16
CA ASP A 109 27.05 -29.83 26.94
C ASP A 109 26.83 -28.31 26.73
N ILE A 110 27.89 -27.51 26.68
CA ILE A 110 27.76 -26.05 26.48
C ILE A 110 27.32 -25.70 25.05
N SER A 111 27.76 -26.45 24.04
CA SER A 111 27.35 -26.20 22.65
C SER A 111 25.88 -26.54 22.39
N GLU A 112 25.40 -27.66 22.97
CA GLU A 112 24.02 -28.07 22.84
C GLU A 112 23.08 -27.14 23.63
N ARG A 113 23.48 -26.79 24.86
CA ARG A 113 22.76 -25.83 25.70
C ARG A 113 22.71 -24.44 25.09
N LYS A 114 23.83 -23.90 24.58
CA LYS A 114 23.85 -22.61 23.86
C LYS A 114 23.05 -22.62 22.57
N ARG A 115 23.07 -23.75 21.84
CA ARG A 115 22.28 -23.90 20.63
C ARG A 115 20.78 -23.91 20.94
N THR A 116 20.37 -24.65 21.96
CA THR A 116 18.98 -24.68 22.43
C THR A 116 18.55 -23.32 22.98
N GLU A 117 19.40 -22.62 23.72
CA GLU A 117 19.12 -21.28 24.25
C GLU A 117 19.02 -20.24 23.13
N LEU A 118 19.89 -20.30 22.11
CA LEU A 118 19.83 -19.46 20.93
C LEU A 118 18.57 -19.75 20.10
N ASP A 119 18.24 -21.02 19.90
CA ASP A 119 17.02 -21.42 19.16
C ASP A 119 15.77 -20.94 19.91
N LEU A 120 15.74 -21.02 21.24
CA LEU A 120 14.67 -20.47 22.06
C LEU A 120 14.59 -18.93 22.00
N GLN A 121 15.74 -18.26 21.99
CA GLN A 121 15.79 -16.79 21.84
C GLN A 121 15.29 -16.37 20.45
N ILE A 122 15.73 -17.04 19.39
CA ILE A 122 15.25 -16.79 18.02
C ILE A 122 13.74 -17.03 17.94
N ALA A 123 13.23 -18.12 18.51
CA ALA A 123 11.80 -18.39 18.56
C ALA A 123 11.03 -17.32 19.36
N ALA A 124 11.59 -16.83 20.47
CA ALA A 124 10.97 -15.77 21.27
C ALA A 124 10.95 -14.42 20.51
N ILE A 125 12.04 -14.10 19.78
CA ILE A 125 12.09 -12.87 18.95
C ILE A 125 11.12 -12.99 17.76
N ALA A 126 11.07 -14.14 17.09
CA ALA A 126 10.13 -14.40 16.02
C ALA A 126 8.66 -14.27 16.50
N PHE A 127 8.39 -14.68 17.74
CA PHE A 127 7.07 -14.53 18.36
C PHE A 127 6.74 -13.06 18.71
N GLN A 128 7.72 -12.16 18.79
CA GLN A 128 7.54 -10.71 19.01
C GLN A 128 7.42 -9.92 17.70
N SER A 129 7.15 -10.58 16.58
CA SER A 129 6.94 -9.92 15.28
C SER A 129 5.79 -8.90 15.32
N GLN A 130 5.76 -7.99 14.33
CA GLN A 130 4.65 -7.05 14.13
C GLN A 130 3.38 -7.75 13.61
N ASP A 131 3.51 -8.94 13.05
CA ASP A 131 2.39 -9.76 12.64
C ASP A 131 1.80 -10.49 13.86
N GLY A 132 0.48 -10.61 13.90
CA GLY A 132 -0.20 -11.39 14.94
C GLY A 132 0.11 -12.87 14.79
N VAL A 133 0.47 -13.54 15.88
CA VAL A 133 0.73 -14.98 15.89
C VAL A 133 -0.22 -15.65 16.87
N ILE A 134 -0.86 -16.72 16.38
CA ILE A 134 -1.71 -17.62 17.19
C ILE A 134 -1.13 -19.01 17.09
N VAL A 135 -0.94 -19.67 18.22
CA VAL A 135 -0.60 -21.09 18.32
C VAL A 135 -1.75 -21.82 18.96
N THR A 136 -2.23 -22.89 18.32
CA THR A 136 -3.31 -23.75 18.85
C THR A 136 -2.84 -25.18 19.03
N ASP A 137 -3.58 -25.97 19.80
CA ASP A 137 -3.45 -27.42 19.81
C ASP A 137 -4.06 -28.07 18.54
N ALA A 138 -4.02 -29.40 18.48
CA ALA A 138 -4.62 -30.18 17.39
C ALA A 138 -6.15 -30.03 17.28
N HIS A 139 -6.82 -29.63 18.38
CA HIS A 139 -8.27 -29.38 18.43
C HIS A 139 -8.63 -27.92 18.12
N LYS A 140 -7.62 -27.13 17.70
CA LYS A 140 -7.78 -25.71 17.33
C LYS A 140 -8.04 -24.79 18.53
N ALA A 141 -7.84 -25.25 19.77
CA ALA A 141 -7.91 -24.41 20.96
C ALA A 141 -6.63 -23.58 21.11
N ILE A 142 -6.76 -22.27 21.30
CA ILE A 142 -5.63 -21.31 21.39
C ILE A 142 -4.79 -21.63 22.63
N LEU A 143 -3.52 -21.91 22.42
CA LEU A 143 -2.53 -22.09 23.49
C LEU A 143 -1.76 -20.81 23.80
N ARG A 144 -1.39 -20.05 22.75
CA ARG A 144 -0.62 -18.82 22.89
C ARG A 144 -0.98 -17.83 21.78
N VAL A 145 -0.86 -16.56 22.11
CA VAL A 145 -0.89 -15.43 21.16
C VAL A 145 0.24 -14.47 21.49
N ASN A 146 0.73 -13.75 20.48
CA ASN A 146 1.76 -12.74 20.67
C ASN A 146 1.13 -11.35 20.98
N PRO A 147 1.93 -10.35 21.38
CA PRO A 147 1.43 -8.99 21.64
C PRO A 147 0.77 -8.34 20.41
N ALA A 148 1.31 -8.58 19.19
CA ALA A 148 0.74 -8.02 17.96
C ALA A 148 -0.68 -8.55 17.69
N PHE A 149 -0.95 -9.82 17.96
CA PHE A 149 -2.31 -10.35 17.90
C PHE A 149 -3.29 -9.52 18.75
N SER A 150 -2.90 -9.19 19.99
CA SER A 150 -3.75 -8.41 20.88
C SER A 150 -3.97 -6.98 20.38
N GLN A 151 -2.95 -6.36 19.80
CA GLN A 151 -3.05 -5.03 19.19
C GLN A 151 -3.97 -5.04 17.96
N ILE A 152 -3.83 -6.04 17.09
CA ILE A 152 -4.63 -6.17 15.87
C ILE A 152 -6.08 -6.53 16.21
N SER A 153 -6.31 -7.57 17.01
CA SER A 153 -7.65 -8.12 17.24
C SER A 153 -8.43 -7.38 18.34
N GLY A 154 -7.74 -6.70 19.24
CA GLY A 154 -8.32 -6.07 20.43
C GLY A 154 -8.63 -7.04 21.58
N TYR A 155 -8.32 -8.33 21.44
CA TYR A 155 -8.52 -9.31 22.51
C TYR A 155 -7.27 -9.46 23.37
N ALA A 156 -7.44 -9.45 24.68
CA ALA A 156 -6.34 -9.81 25.59
C ALA A 156 -6.09 -11.32 25.56
N PRO A 157 -4.84 -11.81 25.80
CA PRO A 157 -4.52 -13.24 25.77
C PRO A 157 -5.43 -14.08 26.65
N ARG A 158 -5.75 -13.63 27.88
CA ARG A 158 -6.63 -14.30 28.82
C ARG A 158 -8.06 -14.51 28.32
N GLU A 159 -8.49 -13.74 27.32
CA GLU A 159 -9.85 -13.82 26.79
C GLU A 159 -9.98 -14.88 25.69
N VAL A 160 -8.85 -15.26 25.06
CA VAL A 160 -8.82 -16.16 23.89
C VAL A 160 -8.17 -17.51 24.16
N ILE A 161 -7.26 -17.61 25.14
CA ILE A 161 -6.62 -18.89 25.51
C ILE A 161 -7.70 -19.95 25.84
N SER A 162 -7.49 -21.16 25.38
CA SER A 162 -8.39 -22.32 25.45
C SER A 162 -9.69 -22.19 24.64
N LYS A 163 -9.85 -21.13 23.85
CA LYS A 163 -11.00 -20.96 22.94
C LYS A 163 -10.58 -21.26 21.49
N ILE A 164 -11.55 -21.72 20.69
CA ILE A 164 -11.38 -21.84 19.25
C ILE A 164 -11.52 -20.44 18.63
N PRO A 165 -10.69 -20.00 17.65
CA PRO A 165 -10.66 -18.64 17.12
C PRO A 165 -11.91 -18.25 16.26
N ARG A 166 -13.07 -18.86 16.52
CA ARG A 166 -14.34 -18.53 15.85
C ARG A 166 -14.80 -17.10 16.12
N MET A 167 -14.39 -16.50 17.26
CA MET A 167 -14.73 -15.11 17.59
C MET A 167 -14.12 -14.09 16.63
N LEU A 168 -13.09 -14.47 15.87
CA LEU A 168 -12.48 -13.62 14.86
C LEU A 168 -13.20 -13.67 13.51
N ARG A 169 -14.11 -14.64 13.30
CA ARG A 169 -14.82 -14.76 12.02
C ARG A 169 -15.78 -13.59 11.82
N SER A 170 -15.78 -13.04 10.61
CA SER A 170 -16.80 -12.10 10.16
C SER A 170 -17.88 -12.81 9.34
N ASP A 171 -19.02 -12.14 9.14
CA ASP A 171 -20.10 -12.64 8.27
C ASP A 171 -19.81 -12.40 6.77
N TRP A 172 -18.59 -11.95 6.45
CA TRP A 172 -18.16 -11.68 5.07
C TRP A 172 -17.99 -12.96 4.25
N HIS A 173 -17.51 -14.03 4.90
CA HIS A 173 -17.26 -15.31 4.27
C HIS A 173 -18.33 -16.34 4.65
N THR A 174 -18.72 -17.17 3.67
CA THR A 174 -19.66 -18.28 3.88
C THR A 174 -19.02 -19.42 4.68
N PRO A 175 -19.81 -20.31 5.31
CA PRO A 175 -19.28 -21.51 5.94
C PRO A 175 -18.41 -22.35 4.99
N ASP A 176 -18.81 -22.49 3.72
CA ASP A 176 -18.08 -23.28 2.70
C ASP A 176 -16.66 -22.75 2.46
N PHE A 177 -16.44 -21.44 2.60
CA PHE A 177 -15.10 -20.86 2.51
C PHE A 177 -14.18 -21.39 3.62
N TYR A 178 -14.69 -21.44 4.86
CA TYR A 178 -13.90 -21.96 5.99
C TYR A 178 -13.68 -23.47 5.90
N ASP A 179 -14.63 -24.21 5.36
CA ASP A 179 -14.50 -25.65 5.15
C ASP A 179 -13.44 -25.95 4.06
N ALA A 180 -13.43 -25.17 2.97
CA ALA A 180 -12.38 -25.26 1.94
C ALA A 180 -11.00 -24.88 2.50
N LEU A 181 -10.91 -23.85 3.35
CA LEU A 181 -9.70 -23.46 4.03
C LEU A 181 -9.14 -24.61 4.88
N TRP A 182 -9.96 -25.22 5.71
CA TRP A 182 -9.53 -26.34 6.56
C TRP A 182 -9.19 -27.59 5.75
N THR A 183 -9.94 -27.91 4.71
CA THR A 183 -9.62 -29.01 3.79
C THR A 183 -8.24 -28.80 3.15
N SER A 184 -7.91 -27.58 2.75
CA SER A 184 -6.58 -27.25 2.23
C SER A 184 -5.48 -27.51 3.26
N ILE A 185 -5.67 -27.09 4.53
CA ILE A 185 -4.68 -27.34 5.59
C ILE A 185 -4.49 -28.83 5.85
N GLU A 186 -5.57 -29.60 5.87
CA GLU A 186 -5.54 -31.04 6.11
C GLU A 186 -4.81 -31.80 4.98
N THR A 187 -4.97 -31.35 3.74
CA THR A 187 -4.38 -32.01 2.56
C THR A 187 -2.93 -31.54 2.29
N THR A 188 -2.65 -30.24 2.37
CA THR A 188 -1.35 -29.65 2.00
C THR A 188 -0.46 -29.32 3.19
N GLY A 189 -1.01 -29.30 4.42
CA GLY A 189 -0.33 -28.88 5.62
C GLY A 189 -0.36 -27.38 5.88
N MET A 190 -0.84 -26.56 4.95
CA MET A 190 -0.92 -25.11 5.11
C MET A 190 -2.04 -24.47 4.28
N TRP A 191 -2.43 -23.27 4.69
CA TRP A 191 -3.28 -22.38 3.89
C TRP A 191 -2.73 -20.96 3.98
N HIS A 192 -2.77 -20.24 2.86
CA HIS A 192 -2.38 -18.84 2.77
C HIS A 192 -3.42 -18.06 1.94
N GLY A 193 -3.83 -16.90 2.42
CA GLY A 193 -4.78 -16.07 1.69
C GLY A 193 -5.16 -14.80 2.44
N GLU A 194 -6.04 -14.03 1.82
CA GLU A 194 -6.67 -12.87 2.43
C GLU A 194 -8.09 -13.25 2.86
N LEU A 195 -8.48 -12.79 4.03
CA LEU A 195 -9.85 -12.94 4.53
C LEU A 195 -10.26 -11.71 5.37
N TRP A 196 -11.54 -11.63 5.66
CA TRP A 196 -12.11 -10.57 6.48
C TRP A 196 -12.41 -11.10 7.87
N SER A 197 -11.76 -10.53 8.88
CA SER A 197 -11.92 -10.87 10.29
C SER A 197 -12.65 -9.78 11.05
N ARG A 198 -13.07 -10.10 12.28
CA ARG A 198 -13.76 -9.17 13.17
C ARG A 198 -12.93 -8.94 14.42
N ARG A 199 -12.68 -7.66 14.74
CA ARG A 199 -12.05 -7.25 16.00
C ARG A 199 -13.04 -7.34 17.15
N LYS A 200 -12.54 -7.28 18.37
CA LYS A 200 -13.36 -7.27 19.60
C LYS A 200 -14.40 -6.12 19.65
N ASN A 201 -14.09 -4.97 19.09
CA ASN A 201 -14.99 -3.82 19.00
C ASN A 201 -16.09 -3.97 17.94
N GLY A 202 -16.11 -5.07 17.19
CA GLY A 202 -17.07 -5.34 16.12
C GLY A 202 -16.63 -4.90 14.72
N GLU A 203 -15.54 -4.16 14.59
CA GLU A 203 -14.99 -3.73 13.30
C GLU A 203 -14.57 -4.93 12.46
N VAL A 204 -14.99 -4.94 11.19
CA VAL A 204 -14.58 -5.94 10.19
C VAL A 204 -13.40 -5.38 9.42
N TYR A 205 -12.30 -6.12 9.35
CA TYR A 205 -11.06 -5.69 8.72
C TYR A 205 -10.47 -6.79 7.84
N PRO A 206 -9.77 -6.45 6.76
CA PRO A 206 -9.07 -7.41 5.93
C PRO A 206 -7.74 -7.80 6.58
N GLU A 207 -7.47 -9.10 6.60
CA GLU A 207 -6.17 -9.61 7.03
C GLU A 207 -5.61 -10.60 6.01
N GLN A 208 -4.30 -10.64 5.90
CA GLN A 208 -3.56 -11.70 5.23
C GLN A 208 -3.12 -12.69 6.29
N ILE A 209 -3.50 -13.95 6.12
CA ILE A 209 -3.20 -14.99 7.10
C ILE A 209 -2.55 -16.20 6.45
N THR A 210 -1.57 -16.78 7.15
CA THR A 210 -0.99 -18.07 6.83
C THR A 210 -1.21 -19.00 8.02
N ILE A 211 -1.82 -20.15 7.79
CA ILE A 211 -2.04 -21.19 8.80
C ILE A 211 -1.25 -22.41 8.41
N THR A 212 -0.37 -22.88 9.29
CA THR A 212 0.49 -24.05 9.06
C THR A 212 0.22 -25.10 10.12
N ALA A 213 0.02 -26.34 9.68
CA ALA A 213 -0.07 -27.52 10.57
C ALA A 213 1.32 -28.01 10.94
N VAL A 214 1.59 -28.09 12.23
CA VAL A 214 2.82 -28.68 12.80
C VAL A 214 2.54 -30.15 13.11
N LYS A 215 3.36 -31.05 12.54
CA LYS A 215 3.22 -32.50 12.68
C LYS A 215 4.35 -33.09 13.52
N ASP A 216 4.07 -34.15 14.24
CA ASP A 216 5.06 -34.95 14.94
C ASP A 216 5.83 -35.89 13.99
N GLY A 217 6.78 -36.67 14.56
CA GLY A 217 7.57 -37.65 13.81
C GLY A 217 6.74 -38.77 13.14
N ASN A 218 5.50 -38.95 13.54
CA ASN A 218 4.55 -39.93 12.97
C ASN A 218 3.60 -39.32 11.93
N GLY A 219 3.75 -38.02 11.63
CA GLY A 219 2.92 -37.29 10.68
C GLY A 219 1.58 -36.79 11.23
N GLN A 220 1.32 -36.97 12.54
CA GLN A 220 0.09 -36.48 13.18
C GLN A 220 0.22 -35.01 13.52
N VAL A 221 -0.86 -34.26 13.26
CA VAL A 221 -0.91 -32.82 13.60
C VAL A 221 -0.95 -32.65 15.12
N THR A 222 0.01 -31.92 15.64
CA THR A 222 0.10 -31.58 17.09
C THR A 222 -0.38 -30.17 17.37
N HIS A 223 -0.11 -29.23 16.45
CA HIS A 223 -0.42 -27.81 16.61
C HIS A 223 -0.77 -27.17 15.27
N TYR A 224 -1.43 -26.02 15.34
CA TYR A 224 -1.50 -25.10 14.20
C TYR A 224 -0.87 -23.77 14.60
N VAL A 225 -0.10 -23.19 13.68
CA VAL A 225 0.47 -21.84 13.81
C VAL A 225 -0.16 -20.97 12.75
N ALA A 226 -0.85 -19.92 13.19
CA ALA A 226 -1.39 -18.89 12.32
C ALA A 226 -0.59 -17.59 12.48
N VAL A 227 -0.14 -17.04 11.36
CA VAL A 227 0.47 -15.72 11.27
C VAL A 227 -0.49 -14.83 10.51
N LEU A 228 -0.93 -13.75 11.12
CA LEU A 228 -1.92 -12.82 10.56
C LEU A 228 -1.35 -11.40 10.50
N ARG A 229 -1.59 -10.75 9.39
CA ARG A 229 -1.20 -9.35 9.14
C ARG A 229 -2.44 -8.55 8.80
N ASP A 230 -2.67 -7.48 9.55
CA ASP A 230 -3.66 -6.48 9.19
C ASP A 230 -3.23 -5.77 7.90
N ILE A 231 -4.07 -5.84 6.87
CA ILE A 231 -3.82 -5.21 5.57
C ILE A 231 -4.79 -4.05 5.29
N THR A 232 -5.45 -3.54 6.31
CA THR A 232 -6.42 -2.43 6.18
C THR A 232 -5.77 -1.21 5.54
N GLU A 233 -4.62 -0.78 6.05
CA GLU A 233 -3.91 0.38 5.52
C GLU A 233 -3.41 0.14 4.08
N ARG A 234 -2.90 -1.07 3.79
CA ARG A 234 -2.51 -1.43 2.42
C ARG A 234 -3.69 -1.33 1.45
N LYS A 235 -4.84 -1.93 1.80
CA LYS A 235 -6.06 -1.88 0.98
C LYS A 235 -6.57 -0.46 0.81
N ARG A 236 -6.52 0.36 1.88
CA ARG A 236 -6.89 1.78 1.81
C ARG A 236 -6.00 2.55 0.84
N LEU A 237 -4.69 2.37 0.94
CA LEU A 237 -3.73 3.01 0.04
C LEU A 237 -3.89 2.53 -1.41
N GLU A 238 -4.12 1.22 -1.63
CA GLU A 238 -4.41 0.67 -2.96
C GLU A 238 -5.68 1.31 -3.55
N GLN A 239 -6.74 1.46 -2.76
CA GLN A 239 -7.97 2.13 -3.18
C GLN A 239 -7.74 3.61 -3.47
N GLU A 240 -6.99 4.31 -2.62
CA GLU A 240 -6.65 5.72 -2.81
C GLU A 240 -5.82 5.94 -4.08
N VAL A 241 -4.80 5.11 -4.30
CA VAL A 241 -3.99 5.13 -5.53
C VAL A 241 -4.86 4.88 -6.77
N ASN A 242 -5.74 3.88 -6.72
CA ASN A 242 -6.68 3.61 -7.81
C ASN A 242 -7.63 4.78 -8.02
N HIS A 243 -8.14 5.38 -6.96
CA HIS A 243 -9.01 6.54 -7.05
C HIS A 243 -8.29 7.72 -7.71
N LEU A 244 -7.07 8.06 -7.25
CA LEU A 244 -6.25 9.14 -7.84
C LEU A 244 -5.85 8.84 -9.30
N ALA A 245 -5.70 7.57 -9.68
CA ALA A 245 -5.37 7.19 -11.05
C ALA A 245 -6.52 7.38 -12.04
N PHE A 246 -7.78 7.40 -11.57
CA PHE A 246 -8.98 7.40 -12.43
C PHE A 246 -9.93 8.55 -12.18
N PHE A 247 -9.82 9.27 -11.07
CA PHE A 247 -10.70 10.38 -10.72
C PHE A 247 -9.91 11.68 -10.50
N ASP A 248 -10.55 12.80 -10.75
CA ASP A 248 -10.03 14.13 -10.42
C ASP A 248 -10.15 14.38 -8.92
N SER A 249 -9.06 14.76 -8.26
CA SER A 249 -8.99 14.90 -6.81
C SER A 249 -9.90 15.99 -6.24
N LEU A 250 -10.16 17.06 -7.02
CA LEU A 250 -10.98 18.19 -6.58
C LEU A 250 -12.48 17.90 -6.74
N THR A 251 -12.88 17.44 -7.93
CA THR A 251 -14.29 17.30 -8.31
C THR A 251 -14.85 15.90 -8.11
N GLN A 252 -13.98 14.91 -7.90
CA GLN A 252 -14.32 13.49 -7.78
C GLN A 252 -14.98 12.91 -9.04
N LEU A 253 -14.97 13.63 -10.14
CA LEU A 253 -15.38 13.12 -11.44
C LEU A 253 -14.30 12.22 -12.04
N PRO A 254 -14.64 11.31 -12.96
CA PRO A 254 -13.68 10.66 -13.84
C PRO A 254 -12.65 11.66 -14.39
N ASN A 255 -11.37 11.29 -14.35
CA ASN A 255 -10.33 12.07 -15.01
C ASN A 255 -10.23 11.70 -16.50
N ARG A 256 -9.33 12.38 -17.24
CA ARG A 256 -9.10 12.14 -18.68
C ARG A 256 -8.85 10.67 -19.00
N ARG A 257 -8.12 9.95 -18.14
CA ARG A 257 -7.77 8.53 -18.36
C ARG A 257 -9.00 7.63 -18.33
N LEU A 258 -9.82 7.75 -17.28
CA LEU A 258 -11.03 6.94 -17.13
C LEU A 258 -12.07 7.33 -18.20
N PHE A 259 -12.15 8.61 -18.56
CA PHE A 259 -13.02 9.06 -19.62
C PHE A 259 -12.68 8.43 -20.98
N ASN A 260 -11.39 8.43 -21.36
CA ASN A 260 -10.95 7.83 -22.62
C ASN A 260 -11.22 6.31 -22.67
N ASP A 261 -11.02 5.60 -21.56
CA ASP A 261 -11.37 4.18 -21.50
C ASP A 261 -12.86 3.95 -21.72
N ARG A 262 -13.72 4.73 -21.06
CA ARG A 262 -15.20 4.65 -21.24
C ARG A 262 -15.63 5.02 -22.63
N LEU A 263 -15.03 6.06 -23.23
CA LEU A 263 -15.30 6.46 -24.61
C LEU A 263 -14.97 5.32 -25.58
N GLY A 264 -13.80 4.69 -25.44
CA GLY A 264 -13.41 3.55 -26.26
C GLY A 264 -14.34 2.36 -26.12
N GLN A 265 -14.80 2.07 -24.92
CA GLN A 265 -15.81 1.02 -24.70
C GLN A 265 -17.16 1.38 -25.32
N ALA A 266 -17.60 2.63 -25.19
CA ALA A 266 -18.86 3.11 -25.75
C ALA A 266 -18.86 3.07 -27.28
N VAL A 267 -17.80 3.51 -27.94
CA VAL A 267 -17.65 3.44 -29.41
C VAL A 267 -17.68 1.98 -29.90
N LYS A 268 -16.93 1.07 -29.26
CA LYS A 268 -16.97 -0.36 -29.62
C LYS A 268 -18.35 -0.97 -29.43
N ARG A 269 -19.08 -0.55 -28.39
CA ARG A 269 -20.48 -0.98 -28.17
C ARG A 269 -21.38 -0.44 -29.24
N ALA A 270 -21.33 0.87 -29.54
CA ALA A 270 -22.13 1.53 -30.58
C ALA A 270 -21.92 0.89 -31.95
N GLN A 271 -20.67 0.51 -32.29
CA GLN A 271 -20.36 -0.25 -33.51
C GLN A 271 -21.10 -1.59 -33.59
N ARG A 272 -21.16 -2.34 -32.48
CA ARG A 272 -21.81 -3.66 -32.45
C ARG A 272 -23.34 -3.58 -32.49
N THR A 273 -23.88 -2.57 -31.84
CA THR A 273 -25.35 -2.41 -31.70
C THR A 273 -25.95 -1.48 -32.73
N SER A 274 -25.13 -0.88 -33.61
CA SER A 274 -25.54 0.14 -34.56
C SER A 274 -26.28 1.30 -33.89
N SER A 275 -25.85 1.67 -32.68
CA SER A 275 -26.41 2.79 -31.92
C SER A 275 -25.51 4.03 -32.05
N SER A 276 -26.06 5.19 -31.68
CA SER A 276 -25.35 6.46 -31.68
C SER A 276 -24.94 6.86 -30.26
N LEU A 277 -23.84 7.61 -30.13
CA LEU A 277 -23.43 8.25 -28.88
C LEU A 277 -23.07 9.73 -29.15
N ALA A 278 -23.21 10.58 -28.14
CA ALA A 278 -22.74 11.95 -28.18
C ALA A 278 -21.59 12.18 -27.21
N LEU A 279 -20.64 12.95 -27.68
CA LEU A 279 -19.57 13.53 -26.89
C LEU A 279 -19.77 15.03 -26.78
N MET A 280 -19.66 15.57 -25.55
CA MET A 280 -19.73 17.02 -25.33
C MET A 280 -18.42 17.49 -24.70
N PHE A 281 -17.87 18.57 -25.23
CA PHE A 281 -16.88 19.40 -24.60
C PHE A 281 -17.57 20.56 -23.88
N VAL A 282 -17.22 20.78 -22.63
CA VAL A 282 -17.78 21.85 -21.79
C VAL A 282 -16.61 22.65 -21.23
N ASP A 283 -16.56 23.93 -21.57
CA ASP A 283 -15.56 24.87 -21.09
C ASP A 283 -16.26 25.99 -20.32
N LEU A 284 -15.76 26.34 -19.15
CA LEU A 284 -16.34 27.37 -18.29
C LEU A 284 -15.93 28.75 -18.75
N ASP A 285 -16.89 29.56 -19.16
CA ASP A 285 -16.61 30.91 -19.63
C ASP A 285 -16.12 31.81 -18.49
N LYS A 286 -14.98 32.49 -18.72
CA LYS A 286 -14.41 33.47 -17.77
C LYS A 286 -14.11 32.88 -16.36
N PHE A 287 -13.72 31.62 -16.28
CA PHE A 287 -13.34 30.99 -14.98
C PHE A 287 -12.12 31.66 -14.34
N LYS A 288 -11.11 32.03 -15.14
CA LYS A 288 -9.90 32.71 -14.64
C LYS A 288 -10.21 33.99 -13.83
N PRO A 289 -11.09 34.92 -14.30
CA PRO A 289 -11.53 36.08 -13.51
C PRO A 289 -12.10 35.74 -12.13
N ILE A 290 -12.75 34.59 -11.95
CA ILE A 290 -13.22 34.15 -10.61
C ILE A 290 -12.04 33.92 -9.69
N ASN A 291 -11.04 33.17 -10.16
CA ASN A 291 -9.80 32.96 -9.40
C ASN A 291 -9.06 34.26 -9.08
N ASP A 292 -8.93 35.13 -10.09
CA ASP A 292 -8.20 36.40 -9.95
C ASP A 292 -8.90 37.37 -8.99
N THR A 293 -10.23 37.33 -8.87
CA THR A 293 -11.02 38.24 -8.04
C THR A 293 -11.29 37.71 -6.65
N TYR A 294 -11.62 36.42 -6.52
CA TYR A 294 -12.10 35.81 -5.28
C TYR A 294 -11.15 34.76 -4.71
N GLY A 295 -10.01 34.51 -5.37
CA GLY A 295 -9.02 33.52 -4.96
C GLY A 295 -9.31 32.11 -5.44
N HIS A 296 -8.30 31.23 -5.32
CA HIS A 296 -8.38 29.85 -5.78
C HIS A 296 -9.42 29.00 -5.03
N GLU A 297 -9.68 29.31 -3.75
CA GLU A 297 -10.70 28.59 -2.97
C GLU A 297 -12.12 28.78 -3.54
N ALA A 298 -12.43 29.99 -4.00
CA ALA A 298 -13.69 30.29 -4.69
C ALA A 298 -13.78 29.56 -6.05
N GLY A 299 -12.66 29.50 -6.78
CA GLY A 299 -12.57 28.73 -8.02
C GLY A 299 -12.75 27.23 -7.80
N ASP A 300 -12.11 26.66 -6.78
CA ASP A 300 -12.25 25.26 -6.42
C ASP A 300 -13.70 24.93 -6.03
N PHE A 301 -14.34 25.76 -5.23
CA PHE A 301 -15.76 25.63 -4.90
C PHE A 301 -16.64 25.67 -6.15
N MET A 302 -16.35 26.58 -7.09
CA MET A 302 -17.07 26.67 -8.36
C MET A 302 -16.92 25.38 -9.18
N LEU A 303 -15.70 24.84 -9.31
CA LEU A 303 -15.45 23.59 -10.03
C LEU A 303 -16.19 22.40 -9.40
N GLN A 304 -16.24 22.32 -8.08
CA GLN A 304 -17.01 21.31 -7.36
C GLN A 304 -18.52 21.48 -7.58
N THR A 305 -19.01 22.73 -7.62
CA THR A 305 -20.42 23.02 -7.90
C THR A 305 -20.79 22.64 -9.32
N VAL A 306 -19.95 22.96 -10.29
CA VAL A 306 -20.10 22.56 -11.70
C VAL A 306 -20.16 21.02 -11.81
N ALA A 307 -19.25 20.30 -11.15
CA ALA A 307 -19.23 18.85 -11.17
C ALA A 307 -20.53 18.22 -10.62
N LYS A 308 -21.06 18.77 -9.53
CA LYS A 308 -22.34 18.34 -8.93
C LYS A 308 -23.51 18.60 -9.88
N ARG A 309 -23.57 19.80 -10.50
CA ARG A 309 -24.63 20.17 -11.44
C ARG A 309 -24.59 19.31 -12.70
N LEU A 310 -23.40 19.07 -13.26
CA LEU A 310 -23.21 18.15 -14.38
C LEU A 310 -23.75 16.77 -14.06
N SER A 311 -23.32 16.19 -12.93
CA SER A 311 -23.78 14.87 -12.50
C SER A 311 -25.29 14.80 -12.28
N GLY A 312 -25.89 15.88 -11.76
CA GLY A 312 -27.36 15.98 -11.56
C GLY A 312 -28.17 16.08 -12.85
N CYS A 313 -27.53 16.47 -13.95
CA CYS A 313 -28.18 16.53 -15.28
C CYS A 313 -28.17 15.19 -16.02
N LEU A 314 -27.33 14.25 -15.62
CA LEU A 314 -26.97 13.02 -16.33
C LEU A 314 -27.62 11.78 -15.71
N ARG A 315 -27.76 10.72 -16.52
CA ARG A 315 -28.24 9.41 -16.11
C ARG A 315 -27.06 8.56 -15.61
N SER A 316 -27.34 7.45 -14.96
CA SER A 316 -26.30 6.51 -14.48
C SER A 316 -25.45 5.87 -15.61
N SER A 317 -25.99 5.81 -16.84
CA SER A 317 -25.28 5.35 -18.03
C SER A 317 -24.32 6.37 -18.60
N ASP A 318 -24.53 7.65 -18.31
CA ASP A 318 -23.74 8.75 -18.86
C ASP A 318 -22.47 8.96 -18.03
N THR A 319 -21.49 9.62 -18.61
CA THR A 319 -20.26 9.93 -17.91
C THR A 319 -19.93 11.41 -18.04
N ALA A 320 -19.78 12.09 -16.89
CA ALA A 320 -19.09 13.38 -16.82
C ALA A 320 -17.65 13.16 -16.37
N ALA A 321 -16.72 13.95 -16.88
CA ALA A 321 -15.30 13.92 -16.49
C ALA A 321 -14.72 15.33 -16.46
N ARG A 322 -13.72 15.57 -15.62
CA ARG A 322 -12.88 16.76 -15.67
C ARG A 322 -11.53 16.39 -16.26
N VAL A 323 -11.13 17.09 -17.32
CA VAL A 323 -9.91 16.75 -18.08
C VAL A 323 -8.75 17.70 -17.83
N GLY A 324 -9.00 18.83 -17.17
CA GLY A 324 -7.99 19.79 -16.73
C GLY A 324 -8.57 21.21 -16.59
N GLY A 325 -8.03 22.01 -15.70
CA GLY A 325 -8.46 23.40 -15.53
C GLY A 325 -9.98 23.55 -15.37
N ASP A 326 -10.58 24.27 -16.30
CA ASP A 326 -12.02 24.58 -16.43
C ASP A 326 -12.73 23.74 -17.50
N GLU A 327 -12.06 22.69 -18.04
CA GLU A 327 -12.58 21.82 -19.08
C GLU A 327 -13.22 20.54 -18.53
N PHE A 328 -14.44 20.24 -18.99
CA PHE A 328 -15.17 19.02 -18.70
C PHE A 328 -15.59 18.32 -19.98
N LEU A 329 -15.74 16.99 -19.90
CA LEU A 329 -16.26 16.15 -20.97
C LEU A 329 -17.51 15.43 -20.48
N VAL A 330 -18.47 15.25 -21.38
CA VAL A 330 -19.67 14.45 -21.14
C VAL A 330 -19.83 13.44 -22.27
N LEU A 331 -20.05 12.19 -21.89
CA LEU A 331 -20.35 11.09 -22.82
C LEU A 331 -21.78 10.61 -22.58
N LEU A 332 -22.58 10.62 -23.61
CA LEU A 332 -23.95 10.10 -23.65
C LEU A 332 -23.98 8.86 -24.56
N PRO A 333 -23.88 7.65 -24.03
CA PRO A 333 -24.08 6.44 -24.85
C PRO A 333 -25.54 6.22 -25.20
N ASP A 334 -25.76 5.50 -26.30
CA ASP A 334 -27.09 5.05 -26.74
C ASP A 334 -28.12 6.22 -26.85
N ILE A 335 -27.75 7.31 -27.54
CA ILE A 335 -28.67 8.42 -27.80
C ILE A 335 -29.60 8.10 -28.95
N PRO A 336 -30.90 8.46 -28.85
CA PRO A 336 -31.87 8.26 -29.97
C PRO A 336 -31.60 9.19 -31.16
N SER A 337 -31.22 10.45 -30.88
CA SER A 337 -31.00 11.47 -31.94
C SER A 337 -30.07 12.59 -31.47
N GLY A 338 -29.59 13.40 -32.42
CA GLY A 338 -28.82 14.60 -32.12
C GLY A 338 -29.64 15.66 -31.34
N ALA A 339 -30.97 15.68 -31.52
CA ALA A 339 -31.85 16.56 -30.76
C ALA A 339 -31.90 16.22 -29.27
N ASP A 340 -31.81 14.93 -28.91
CA ASP A 340 -31.73 14.48 -27.51
C ASP A 340 -30.43 14.94 -26.88
N ALA A 341 -29.31 14.84 -27.61
CA ALA A 341 -28.02 15.36 -27.14
C ALA A 341 -28.06 16.89 -26.93
N LEU A 342 -28.65 17.63 -27.85
CA LEU A 342 -28.85 19.07 -27.71
C LEU A 342 -29.70 19.41 -26.47
N ALA A 343 -30.79 18.69 -26.23
CA ALA A 343 -31.64 18.90 -25.06
C ALA A 343 -30.88 18.68 -23.72
N VAL A 344 -30.04 17.64 -23.65
CA VAL A 344 -29.19 17.41 -22.45
C VAL A 344 -28.15 18.52 -22.32
N ALA A 345 -27.53 18.94 -23.41
CA ALA A 345 -26.53 20.03 -23.37
C ALA A 345 -27.14 21.37 -22.92
N GLU A 346 -28.33 21.72 -23.38
CA GLU A 346 -29.04 22.93 -22.95
C GLU A 346 -29.47 22.84 -21.46
N LYS A 347 -29.90 21.67 -21.02
CA LYS A 347 -30.15 21.42 -19.59
C LYS A 347 -28.89 21.66 -18.75
N ILE A 348 -27.73 21.13 -19.20
CA ILE A 348 -26.44 21.35 -18.55
C ILE A 348 -26.10 22.83 -18.54
N ARG A 349 -26.13 23.50 -19.73
CA ARG A 349 -25.81 24.92 -19.83
C ARG A 349 -26.65 25.78 -18.88
N SER A 350 -27.96 25.53 -18.84
CA SER A 350 -28.89 26.25 -17.96
C SER A 350 -28.59 25.99 -16.48
N ALA A 351 -28.34 24.75 -16.10
CA ALA A 351 -28.01 24.40 -14.70
C ALA A 351 -26.66 25.02 -14.26
N LEU A 352 -25.68 25.10 -15.16
CA LEU A 352 -24.39 25.72 -14.84
C LEU A 352 -24.53 27.24 -14.68
N ALA A 353 -25.41 27.90 -15.43
CA ALA A 353 -25.64 29.34 -15.37
C ALA A 353 -26.40 29.79 -14.09
N GLU A 354 -26.96 28.88 -13.29
CA GLU A 354 -27.60 29.24 -12.03
C GLU A 354 -26.58 29.82 -11.04
N PRO A 355 -26.90 30.91 -10.32
CA PRO A 355 -26.04 31.42 -9.25
C PRO A 355 -25.80 30.37 -8.17
N CYS A 356 -24.65 30.46 -7.49
CA CYS A 356 -24.36 29.68 -6.29
C CYS A 356 -23.67 30.56 -5.24
N THR A 357 -23.88 30.22 -3.96
CA THR A 357 -23.27 30.95 -2.85
C THR A 357 -22.16 30.09 -2.27
N SER A 358 -20.95 30.68 -2.19
CA SER A 358 -19.80 30.02 -1.54
C SER A 358 -20.01 29.90 -0.03
N PRO A 359 -19.25 29.06 0.67
CA PRO A 359 -19.30 28.98 2.14
C PRO A 359 -19.09 30.32 2.84
N ASP A 360 -18.34 31.22 2.23
CA ASP A 360 -18.05 32.58 2.74
C ASP A 360 -19.13 33.61 2.40
N GLY A 361 -20.26 33.18 1.80
CA GLY A 361 -21.40 34.05 1.47
C GLY A 361 -21.22 34.82 0.16
N ILE A 362 -20.22 34.52 -0.66
CA ILE A 362 -19.99 35.17 -1.96
C ILE A 362 -20.91 34.55 -2.99
N GLU A 363 -21.72 35.38 -3.67
CA GLU A 363 -22.53 34.94 -4.81
C GLU A 363 -21.63 34.84 -6.07
N LEU A 364 -21.58 33.65 -6.64
CA LEU A 364 -20.77 33.32 -7.81
C LEU A 364 -21.69 32.87 -8.96
N CYS A 365 -21.37 33.34 -10.16
CA CYS A 365 -22.05 32.96 -11.40
C CYS A 365 -21.02 32.57 -12.45
N ILE A 366 -21.29 31.51 -13.18
CA ILE A 366 -20.47 31.09 -14.31
C ILE A 366 -21.38 30.59 -15.45
N SER A 367 -20.94 30.75 -16.68
CA SER A 367 -21.58 30.13 -17.83
C SER A 367 -20.62 29.12 -18.47
N ALA A 368 -21.12 28.39 -19.44
CA ALA A 368 -20.30 27.40 -20.14
C ALA A 368 -20.59 27.44 -21.66
N SER A 369 -19.52 27.22 -22.43
CA SER A 369 -19.59 26.95 -23.87
C SER A 369 -19.53 25.43 -24.09
N ILE A 370 -20.49 24.88 -24.81
CA ILE A 370 -20.65 23.44 -25.00
C ILE A 370 -20.59 23.10 -26.48
N GLY A 371 -19.66 22.25 -26.87
CA GLY A 371 -19.57 21.68 -28.22
C GLY A 371 -19.98 20.21 -28.23
N ILE A 372 -20.76 19.78 -29.20
CA ILE A 372 -21.27 18.42 -29.31
C ILE A 372 -20.83 17.79 -30.63
N ALA A 373 -20.33 16.54 -30.54
CA ALA A 373 -20.10 15.68 -31.70
C ALA A 373 -20.81 14.34 -31.52
N ILE A 374 -21.30 13.75 -32.59
CA ILE A 374 -22.09 12.50 -32.59
C ILE A 374 -21.35 11.43 -33.38
N TYR A 375 -21.29 10.23 -32.83
CA TYR A 375 -20.82 9.03 -33.50
C TYR A 375 -22.04 8.18 -33.88
N PRO A 376 -22.12 7.58 -35.09
CA PRO A 376 -21.14 7.67 -36.19
C PRO A 376 -21.40 8.85 -37.16
N GLU A 377 -22.37 9.70 -36.91
CA GLU A 377 -22.86 10.75 -37.83
C GLU A 377 -21.75 11.74 -38.24
N HIS A 378 -20.97 12.21 -37.25
CA HIS A 378 -19.94 13.22 -37.47
C HIS A 378 -18.51 12.62 -37.54
N ALA A 379 -18.26 11.48 -36.91
CA ALA A 379 -16.95 10.91 -36.77
C ALA A 379 -16.95 9.38 -36.89
N GLY A 380 -15.94 8.82 -37.52
CA GLY A 380 -15.72 7.36 -37.61
C GLY A 380 -14.82 6.77 -36.52
N SER A 381 -14.22 7.61 -35.68
CA SER A 381 -13.27 7.19 -34.62
C SER A 381 -13.37 8.05 -33.37
N GLU A 382 -12.86 7.50 -32.24
CA GLU A 382 -12.79 8.21 -30.97
C GLU A 382 -11.99 9.52 -31.06
N HIS A 383 -10.84 9.47 -31.74
CA HIS A 383 -9.94 10.62 -31.90
C HIS A 383 -10.60 11.74 -32.72
N GLU A 384 -11.29 11.36 -33.75
CA GLU A 384 -12.01 12.32 -34.58
C GLU A 384 -13.19 12.94 -33.83
N LEU A 385 -13.94 12.14 -33.08
CA LEU A 385 -15.03 12.59 -32.24
C LEU A 385 -14.57 13.64 -31.21
N LEU A 386 -13.46 13.39 -30.53
CA LEU A 386 -12.86 14.34 -29.60
C LEU A 386 -12.50 15.66 -30.31
N ARG A 387 -11.83 15.58 -31.46
CA ARG A 387 -11.39 16.75 -32.21
C ARG A 387 -12.60 17.61 -32.71
N LEU A 388 -13.67 16.96 -33.13
CA LEU A 388 -14.83 17.67 -33.65
C LEU A 388 -15.69 18.30 -32.53
N GLY A 389 -15.80 17.63 -31.38
CA GLY A 389 -16.45 18.19 -30.18
C GLY A 389 -15.73 19.40 -29.64
N ASP A 390 -14.39 19.34 -29.54
CA ASP A 390 -13.53 20.47 -29.13
C ASP A 390 -13.68 21.65 -30.08
N ARG A 391 -13.66 21.40 -31.42
CA ARG A 391 -13.89 22.45 -32.43
C ARG A 391 -15.25 23.11 -32.26
N ALA A 392 -16.33 22.36 -32.08
CA ALA A 392 -17.65 22.90 -31.86
C ALA A 392 -17.73 23.76 -30.58
N MET A 393 -17.05 23.34 -29.51
CA MET A 393 -16.95 24.11 -28.27
C MET A 393 -16.21 25.43 -28.49
N TYR A 394 -15.08 25.40 -29.21
CA TYR A 394 -14.35 26.62 -29.56
C TYR A 394 -15.19 27.60 -30.39
N GLU A 395 -16.00 27.11 -31.34
CA GLU A 395 -16.95 27.91 -32.12
C GLU A 395 -18.04 28.53 -31.23
N ALA A 396 -18.56 27.76 -30.24
CA ALA A 396 -19.51 28.27 -29.25
C ALA A 396 -18.86 29.41 -28.39
N LYS A 397 -17.64 29.23 -27.96
CA LYS A 397 -16.89 30.22 -27.19
C LYS A 397 -16.61 31.49 -27.98
N SER A 398 -16.15 31.35 -29.23
CA SER A 398 -15.86 32.46 -30.15
C SER A 398 -17.09 33.27 -30.53
N ALA A 399 -18.24 32.66 -30.57
CA ALA A 399 -19.52 33.33 -30.85
C ALA A 399 -20.12 34.08 -29.64
N GLY A 400 -19.39 34.20 -28.54
CA GLY A 400 -19.75 35.00 -27.34
C GLY A 400 -20.00 34.18 -26.08
N GLY A 401 -19.78 32.86 -26.09
CA GLY A 401 -19.96 31.98 -24.93
C GLY A 401 -21.41 31.73 -24.53
N ASN A 402 -21.60 31.03 -23.40
CA ASN A 402 -22.92 30.67 -22.85
C ASN A 402 -23.89 30.06 -23.86
N ARG A 403 -23.43 29.10 -24.65
CA ARG A 403 -24.20 28.46 -25.70
C ARG A 403 -23.78 27.04 -25.97
N VAL A 404 -24.68 26.35 -26.66
CA VAL A 404 -24.44 25.00 -27.17
C VAL A 404 -24.26 25.07 -28.69
N LYS A 405 -23.28 24.33 -29.20
CA LYS A 405 -23.05 24.16 -30.65
C LYS A 405 -22.95 22.67 -30.98
N LEU A 406 -23.80 22.19 -31.83
CA LEU A 406 -23.66 20.89 -32.47
C LEU A 406 -22.70 21.06 -33.66
N PHE A 407 -21.72 20.17 -33.78
CA PHE A 407 -20.81 20.17 -34.92
C PHE A 407 -21.58 20.06 -36.23
N SER A 408 -21.23 20.87 -37.22
CA SER A 408 -21.76 20.81 -38.59
C SER A 408 -20.57 20.79 -39.57
N PRO A 409 -20.55 19.87 -40.56
CA PRO A 409 -19.51 19.84 -41.57
C PRO A 409 -19.40 21.13 -42.41
N GLU A 410 -20.50 21.86 -42.53
CA GLU A 410 -20.60 23.10 -43.34
C GLU A 410 -19.85 24.28 -42.74
N ASP A 411 -19.64 24.28 -41.42
CA ASP A 411 -18.94 25.36 -40.70
C ASP A 411 -17.39 25.34 -40.97
N GLY A 412 -16.85 24.34 -41.65
CA GLY A 412 -15.43 24.16 -41.99
C GLY A 412 -14.95 24.79 -43.29
N ALA A 413 -15.83 25.25 -44.16
CA ALA A 413 -15.45 25.75 -45.49
C ALA A 413 -15.02 27.22 -45.50
N GLY A 414 -15.21 27.95 -44.37
CA GLY A 414 -15.02 29.40 -44.31
C GLY A 414 -13.67 29.93 -43.86
N HIS A 415 -12.71 29.09 -43.35
CA HIS A 415 -11.46 29.56 -42.75
C HIS A 415 -10.18 29.09 -43.47
N SER A 416 -10.24 28.69 -44.72
CA SER A 416 -9.04 28.35 -45.53
C SER A 416 -8.71 29.36 -46.62
N ALA A 417 -9.10 30.62 -46.45
CA ALA A 417 -8.72 31.69 -47.37
C ALA A 417 -8.60 33.02 -46.62
N ALA A 418 -7.48 33.23 -45.92
CA ALA A 418 -6.87 34.55 -45.70
C ALA A 418 -5.44 34.37 -45.15
#